data_abb79d37783714cf1872341827449956
#
_entry.id   abb79d37783714cf1872341827449956
#
_cell.length_a   1.000
_cell.length_b   1.000
_cell.length_c   1.000
_cell.angle_alpha   90.00
_cell.angle_beta   90.00
_cell.angle_gamma   90.00
#
_symmetry.space_group_name_H-M   'P 1'
#
loop_
_entity.id
_entity.type
_entity.pdbx_description
1 polymer ?
#
loop_
_entity_poly.entity_id
_entity_poly.type
_entity_poly.pdbx_seq_one_letter_code
_entity_poly.pdbx_strand_id
1 'polypeptide(L)'
;MKQLSELKARIDDNEIQSSVRVPQMLFGNEELLIVYAVGNGMTGFGINDGDTLFISTDREPKSGDVVMAKADGQTFMRQILVNEERGTYILHANGVEKRDDIETAEPEVFGVLTFILKKYAA
;
A
#
# COMPACT_ATOMS: atom_id res chain seq x y z
N MET A 1 -19.13 10.76 -0.29
CA MET A 1 -17.78 10.19 -0.32
C MET A 1 -17.68 9.06 0.70
N LYS A 2 -17.11 7.94 0.33
CA LYS A 2 -16.91 6.84 1.26
C LYS A 2 -15.80 7.15 2.26
N GLN A 3 -15.93 6.62 3.47
CA GLN A 3 -14.86 6.64 4.45
C GLN A 3 -13.73 5.73 3.97
N LEU A 4 -12.50 6.01 4.39
CA LEU A 4 -11.35 5.18 3.99
C LEU A 4 -11.51 3.72 4.40
N SER A 5 -12.10 3.47 5.58
CA SER A 5 -12.36 2.10 6.05
C SER A 5 -13.30 1.32 5.14
N GLU A 6 -14.20 2.01 4.44
CA GLU A 6 -15.15 1.38 3.51
C GLU A 6 -14.51 1.00 2.18
N LEU A 7 -13.32 1.54 1.89
CA LEU A 7 -12.58 1.22 0.67
C LEU A 7 -11.77 -0.05 0.79
N LYS A 8 -11.65 -0.60 1.99
CA LYS A 8 -10.84 -1.78 2.24
C LYS A 8 -11.37 -2.95 1.43
N ALA A 9 -10.57 -3.40 0.47
CA ALA A 9 -10.94 -4.48 -0.42
C ALA A 9 -10.86 -5.82 0.28
N ARG A 10 -11.76 -6.72 -0.12
CA ARG A 10 -11.65 -8.11 0.28
C ARG A 10 -10.54 -8.76 -0.51
N ILE A 11 -9.61 -9.39 0.19
CA ILE A 11 -8.48 -10.04 -0.45
C ILE A 11 -8.92 -11.38 -1.03
N ASP A 12 -8.69 -11.54 -2.32
CA ASP A 12 -8.95 -12.78 -3.06
C ASP A 12 -7.61 -13.48 -3.28
N ASP A 13 -7.56 -14.79 -3.06
CA ASP A 13 -6.35 -15.59 -3.23
C ASP A 13 -5.74 -15.48 -4.62
N ASN A 14 -6.54 -15.11 -5.62
CA ASN A 14 -6.06 -14.88 -6.99
C ASN A 14 -5.33 -13.57 -7.17
N GLU A 15 -5.47 -12.63 -6.23
CA GLU A 15 -4.89 -11.29 -6.32
C GLU A 15 -3.67 -11.10 -5.43
N ILE A 16 -3.39 -12.07 -4.55
CA ILE A 16 -2.29 -12.00 -3.60
C ILE A 16 -1.23 -13.01 -3.96
N GLN A 17 0.03 -12.60 -3.99
CA GLN A 17 1.14 -13.51 -4.25
C GLN A 17 1.56 -14.29 -3.02
N SER A 18 1.47 -13.68 -1.84
CA SER A 18 1.73 -14.38 -0.60
C SER A 18 1.11 -13.67 0.59
N SER A 19 0.59 -14.47 1.52
CA SER A 19 0.09 -13.99 2.79
C SER A 19 0.68 -14.89 3.86
N VAL A 20 1.37 -14.30 4.83
CA VAL A 20 1.98 -15.06 5.91
C VAL A 20 1.66 -14.44 7.25
N ARG A 21 1.61 -15.30 8.26
CA ARG A 21 1.52 -14.84 9.63
C ARG A 21 2.92 -14.85 10.22
N VAL A 22 3.41 -13.69 10.61
CA VAL A 22 4.77 -13.54 11.16
C VAL A 22 4.76 -13.72 12.68
N PRO A 23 5.91 -14.09 13.28
CA PRO A 23 5.98 -14.28 14.73
C PRO A 23 5.56 -13.02 15.49
N GLN A 24 4.71 -13.22 16.48
CA GLN A 24 4.18 -12.14 17.32
C GLN A 24 5.28 -11.32 18.00
N MET A 25 6.37 -11.96 18.40
CA MET A 25 7.48 -11.29 19.05
C MET A 25 8.22 -10.29 18.17
N LEU A 26 8.07 -10.39 16.83
CA LEU A 26 8.70 -9.49 15.87
C LEU A 26 7.76 -8.39 15.38
N PHE A 27 6.53 -8.74 15.05
CA PHE A 27 5.61 -7.84 14.35
C PHE A 27 4.23 -7.74 15.00
N GLY A 28 4.03 -8.37 16.16
CA GLY A 28 2.73 -8.48 16.78
C GLY A 28 1.91 -9.63 16.16
N ASN A 29 0.61 -9.59 16.35
CA ASN A 29 -0.29 -10.66 15.91
C ASN A 29 -1.13 -10.21 14.70
N GLU A 30 -0.50 -9.51 13.78
CA GLU A 30 -1.15 -9.06 12.55
C GLU A 30 -0.93 -10.07 11.44
N GLU A 31 -1.92 -10.22 10.58
CA GLU A 31 -1.75 -10.93 9.32
C GLU A 31 -1.18 -9.96 8.29
N LEU A 32 -0.06 -10.33 7.69
CA LEU A 32 0.65 -9.48 6.76
C LEU A 32 0.75 -10.14 5.39
N LEU A 33 0.56 -9.34 4.36
CA LEU A 33 0.95 -9.70 3.00
C LEU A 33 2.41 -9.35 2.82
N ILE A 34 3.15 -10.18 2.11
CA ILE A 34 4.52 -9.88 1.73
C ILE A 34 4.54 -9.62 0.24
N VAL A 35 5.00 -8.43 -0.14
CA VAL A 35 5.16 -8.07 -1.54
C VAL A 35 6.55 -7.48 -1.76
N TYR A 36 7.02 -7.53 -3.00
CA TYR A 36 8.32 -6.99 -3.37
C TYR A 36 8.13 -5.71 -4.17
N ALA A 37 8.88 -4.68 -3.80
CA ALA A 37 8.82 -3.42 -4.52
C ALA A 37 9.53 -3.55 -5.87
N VAL A 38 8.91 -3.03 -6.92
CA VAL A 38 9.47 -2.97 -8.26
C VAL A 38 9.49 -1.50 -8.69
N GLY A 39 10.67 -1.03 -9.07
CA GLY A 39 10.84 0.35 -9.47
C GLY A 39 11.09 1.29 -8.31
N ASN A 40 11.33 2.56 -8.62
CA ASN A 40 11.74 3.58 -7.65
C ASN A 40 10.78 4.79 -7.65
N GLY A 41 9.49 4.53 -7.87
CA GLY A 41 8.45 5.57 -7.86
C GLY A 41 8.05 6.04 -6.47
N MET A 42 8.48 5.35 -5.40
CA MET A 42 8.10 5.66 -4.03
C MET A 42 9.32 5.85 -3.10
N THR A 43 10.48 6.21 -3.65
CA THR A 43 11.70 6.38 -2.85
C THR A 43 11.58 7.51 -1.83
N GLY A 44 10.73 8.51 -2.09
CA GLY A 44 10.45 9.58 -1.12
C GLY A 44 9.78 9.07 0.15
N PHE A 45 9.19 7.88 0.12
CA PHE A 45 8.61 7.21 1.29
C PHE A 45 9.50 6.08 1.82
N GLY A 46 10.74 6.02 1.35
CA GLY A 46 11.68 5.01 1.83
C GLY A 46 11.56 3.65 1.15
N ILE A 47 10.80 3.54 0.05
CA ILE A 47 10.62 2.28 -0.67
C ILE A 47 11.53 2.30 -1.90
N ASN A 48 12.46 1.34 -1.96
CA ASN A 48 13.37 1.20 -3.09
C ASN A 48 13.09 -0.11 -3.84
N ASP A 49 13.48 -0.14 -5.10
CA ASP A 49 13.39 -1.36 -5.90
C ASP A 49 14.03 -2.53 -5.16
N GLY A 50 13.33 -3.65 -5.12
CA GLY A 50 13.81 -4.87 -4.45
C GLY A 50 13.52 -4.96 -2.97
N ASP A 51 12.98 -3.91 -2.35
CA ASP A 51 12.59 -3.97 -0.94
C ASP A 51 11.47 -4.98 -0.74
N THR A 52 11.46 -5.60 0.45
CA THR A 52 10.37 -6.47 0.88
C THR A 52 9.41 -5.65 1.74
N LEU A 53 8.15 -5.61 1.34
CA LEU A 53 7.12 -4.81 1.98
C LEU A 53 6.15 -5.70 2.75
N PHE A 54 5.83 -5.31 3.98
CA PHE A 54 4.86 -6.00 4.82
C PHE A 54 3.61 -5.14 4.93
N ILE A 55 2.51 -5.66 4.39
CA ILE A 55 1.24 -4.94 4.25
C ILE A 55 0.24 -5.53 5.23
N SER A 56 -0.21 -4.73 6.19
CA SER A 56 -1.23 -5.17 7.15
C SER A 56 -2.61 -5.11 6.49
N THR A 57 -3.31 -6.22 6.50
CA THR A 57 -4.70 -6.28 6.03
C THR A 57 -5.69 -5.99 7.15
N ASP A 58 -5.21 -5.93 8.39
CA ASP A 58 -6.06 -5.67 9.56
C ASP A 58 -6.21 -4.20 9.88
N ARG A 59 -5.23 -3.38 9.52
CA ARG A 59 -5.26 -1.95 9.81
C ARG A 59 -6.25 -1.21 8.92
N GLU A 60 -6.99 -0.28 9.50
CA GLU A 60 -7.81 0.63 8.72
C GLU A 60 -6.93 1.73 8.14
N PRO A 61 -7.01 1.97 6.82
CA PRO A 61 -6.22 3.03 6.20
C PRO A 61 -6.69 4.41 6.65
N LYS A 62 -5.72 5.31 6.79
CA LYS A 62 -5.96 6.72 7.13
C LYS A 62 -5.33 7.59 6.05
N SER A 63 -5.85 8.79 5.86
CA SER A 63 -5.26 9.75 4.93
C SER A 63 -3.80 10.01 5.31
N GLY A 64 -2.91 9.84 4.35
CA GLY A 64 -1.47 9.94 4.55
C GLY A 64 -0.75 8.59 4.67
N ASP A 65 -1.48 7.50 4.87
CA ASP A 65 -0.86 6.18 4.91
C ASP A 65 -0.37 5.77 3.52
N VAL A 66 0.71 4.99 3.48
CA VAL A 66 1.12 4.28 2.27
C VAL A 66 0.36 2.96 2.23
N VAL A 67 -0.36 2.74 1.17
CA VAL A 67 -1.25 1.60 1.02
C VAL A 67 -0.95 0.82 -0.24
N MET A 68 -1.34 -0.45 -0.24
CA MET A 68 -1.45 -1.22 -1.47
C MET A 68 -2.87 -1.08 -1.98
N ALA A 69 -3.03 -0.49 -3.15
CA ALA A 69 -4.34 -0.17 -3.69
C ALA A 69 -4.44 -0.54 -5.16
N LYS A 70 -5.65 -0.81 -5.60
CA LYS A 70 -5.96 -1.09 -7.00
C LYS A 70 -6.85 0.01 -7.54
N ALA A 71 -6.47 0.54 -8.69
CA ALA A 71 -7.24 1.52 -9.43
C ALA A 71 -7.04 1.26 -10.92
N ASP A 72 -8.12 1.37 -11.69
CA ASP A 72 -8.10 1.15 -13.14
C ASP A 72 -7.45 -0.18 -13.56
N GLY A 73 -7.68 -1.23 -12.75
CA GLY A 73 -7.16 -2.56 -13.04
C GLY A 73 -5.70 -2.80 -12.70
N GLN A 74 -5.00 -1.80 -12.16
CA GLN A 74 -3.60 -1.92 -11.77
C GLN A 74 -3.42 -1.77 -10.27
N THR A 75 -2.45 -2.50 -9.72
CA THR A 75 -2.14 -2.46 -8.28
C THR A 75 -0.89 -1.60 -8.06
N PHE A 76 -1.00 -0.71 -7.10
CA PHE A 76 0.05 0.26 -6.78
C PHE A 76 0.35 0.28 -5.28
N MET A 77 1.59 0.62 -4.94
CA MET A 77 1.94 1.15 -3.62
C MET A 77 1.94 2.67 -3.75
N ARG A 78 1.05 3.33 -3.05
CA ARG A 78 0.90 4.78 -3.10
C ARG A 78 0.49 5.33 -1.75
N GLN A 79 0.79 6.60 -1.50
CA GLN A 79 0.21 7.30 -0.36
C GLN A 79 -1.23 7.68 -0.71
N ILE A 80 -2.18 7.33 0.16
CA ILE A 80 -3.58 7.68 -0.07
C ILE A 80 -3.91 8.99 0.63
N LEU A 81 -4.49 9.92 -0.12
CA LEU A 81 -4.91 11.23 0.39
C LEU A 81 -6.37 11.44 0.05
N VAL A 82 -7.11 12.03 0.98
CA VAL A 82 -8.52 12.36 0.75
C VAL A 82 -8.64 13.75 0.19
N ASN A 83 -9.36 13.90 -0.92
CA ASN A 83 -9.75 15.20 -1.46
C ASN A 83 -11.21 15.45 -1.16
N GLU A 84 -11.48 16.15 -0.05
CA GLU A 84 -12.83 16.36 0.42
C GLU A 84 -13.65 17.28 -0.50
N GLU A 85 -13.00 18.23 -1.16
CA GLU A 85 -13.68 19.16 -2.07
C GLU A 85 -14.30 18.43 -3.26
N ARG A 86 -13.61 17.43 -3.79
CA ARG A 86 -14.04 16.68 -4.97
C ARG A 86 -14.69 15.35 -4.64
N GLY A 87 -14.65 14.96 -3.37
CA GLY A 87 -15.16 13.64 -2.96
C GLY A 87 -14.36 12.50 -3.54
N THR A 88 -13.06 12.69 -3.74
CA THR A 88 -12.19 11.70 -4.38
C THR A 88 -11.00 11.37 -3.48
N TYR A 89 -10.22 10.39 -3.92
CA TYR A 89 -8.98 9.98 -3.27
C TYR A 89 -7.84 10.16 -4.26
N ILE A 90 -6.70 10.57 -3.75
CA ILE A 90 -5.48 10.74 -4.55
C ILE A 90 -4.51 9.66 -4.13
N LEU A 91 -4.03 8.88 -5.09
CA LEU A 91 -2.96 7.92 -4.91
C LEU A 91 -1.67 8.59 -5.34
N HIS A 92 -0.91 9.07 -4.36
CA HIS A 92 0.23 9.94 -4.56
C HIS A 92 1.53 9.15 -4.58
N ALA A 93 2.38 9.45 -5.56
CA ALA A 93 3.73 8.91 -5.66
C ALA A 93 4.76 10.01 -5.44
N ASN A 94 5.87 9.65 -4.79
CA ASN A 94 7.01 10.52 -4.62
C ASN A 94 8.28 9.67 -4.65
N GLY A 95 9.03 9.80 -5.72
CA GLY A 95 10.25 9.01 -5.91
C GLY A 95 11.14 9.57 -7.00
N VAL A 96 12.32 8.97 -7.13
CA VAL A 96 13.29 9.36 -8.16
C VAL A 96 12.77 9.03 -9.56
N GLU A 97 11.99 7.96 -9.69
CA GLU A 97 11.22 7.72 -10.91
C GLU A 97 9.91 8.48 -10.80
N LYS A 98 9.64 9.34 -11.76
CA LYS A 98 8.42 10.15 -11.72
C LYS A 98 7.20 9.32 -12.11
N ARG A 99 6.16 9.45 -11.31
CA ARG A 99 4.85 8.85 -11.55
C ARG A 99 3.79 9.88 -11.26
N ASP A 100 2.79 9.97 -12.12
CA ASP A 100 1.67 10.89 -11.91
C ASP A 100 0.78 10.38 -10.78
N ASP A 101 0.21 11.31 -10.02
CA ASP A 101 -0.82 10.99 -9.05
C ASP A 101 -2.05 10.45 -9.76
N ILE A 102 -2.76 9.55 -9.11
CA ILE A 102 -4.01 8.99 -9.63
C ILE A 102 -5.14 9.49 -8.75
N GLU A 103 -6.08 10.25 -9.32
CA GLU A 103 -7.27 10.65 -8.62
C GLU A 103 -8.42 9.71 -9.01
N THR A 104 -9.08 9.14 -8.03
CA THR A 104 -10.14 8.17 -8.26
C THR A 104 -11.20 8.27 -7.17
N ALA A 105 -12.45 7.99 -7.55
CA ALA A 105 -13.57 8.03 -6.62
C ALA A 105 -13.62 6.81 -5.70
N GLU A 106 -13.22 5.64 -6.20
CA GLU A 106 -13.32 4.39 -5.44
C GLU A 106 -12.13 3.46 -5.70
N PRO A 107 -10.96 3.75 -5.09
CA PRO A 107 -9.87 2.78 -5.14
C PRO A 107 -10.21 1.58 -4.25
N GLU A 108 -9.68 0.42 -4.61
CA GLU A 108 -9.72 -0.74 -3.72
C GLU A 108 -8.45 -0.76 -2.90
N VAL A 109 -8.56 -0.73 -1.57
CA VAL A 109 -7.40 -0.72 -0.67
C VAL A 109 -7.24 -2.09 -0.02
N PHE A 110 -6.12 -2.75 -0.31
CA PHE A 110 -5.84 -4.10 0.21
C PHE A 110 -5.24 -4.06 1.61
N GLY A 111 -4.46 -3.06 1.91
CA GLY A 111 -3.84 -2.95 3.21
C GLY A 111 -2.89 -1.77 3.32
N VAL A 112 -2.33 -1.62 4.53
CA VAL A 112 -1.47 -0.51 4.89
C VAL A 112 -0.04 -1.00 5.06
N LEU A 113 0.93 -0.30 4.45
CA LEU A 113 2.34 -0.60 4.63
C LEU A 113 2.73 -0.38 6.09
N THR A 114 3.28 -1.41 6.72
CA THR A 114 3.68 -1.36 8.12
C THR A 114 5.18 -1.50 8.32
N PHE A 115 5.84 -2.35 7.54
CA PHE A 115 7.27 -2.60 7.67
C PHE A 115 7.92 -2.72 6.31
N ILE A 116 9.17 -2.33 6.26
CA ILE A 116 10.01 -2.50 5.06
C ILE A 116 11.25 -3.26 5.50
N LEU A 117 11.54 -4.37 4.81
CA LEU A 117 12.77 -5.12 5.02
C LEU A 117 13.73 -4.77 3.91
N LYS A 118 14.88 -4.24 4.28
CA LYS A 118 15.91 -3.83 3.34
C LYS A 118 17.12 -4.76 3.43
N LYS A 119 17.68 -5.09 2.29
CA LYS A 119 18.92 -5.84 2.25
C LYS A 119 20.07 -4.89 2.58
N TYR A 120 20.82 -5.21 3.63
CA TYR A 120 21.92 -4.37 4.07
C TYR A 120 23.20 -4.59 3.24
N ALA A 121 23.49 -5.83 2.92
CA ALA A 121 24.70 -6.18 2.16
C ALA A 121 24.33 -6.92 0.88
N ALA A 122 25.12 -6.71 -0.15
CA ALA A 122 24.92 -7.38 -1.43
C ALA A 122 25.23 -8.88 -1.38
#